data_cb93c6cbcc4a80729da37d6ea3dbdbf3
#
_entry.id   cb93c6cbcc4a80729da37d6ea3dbdbf3
#
_cell.length_a   1.000
_cell.length_b   1.000
_cell.length_c   1.000
_cell.angle_alpha   90.00
_cell.angle_beta   90.00
_cell.angle_gamma   90.00
#
_symmetry.space_group_name_H-M   'P 1'
#
loop_
_entity.id
_entity.type
_entity.pdbx_description
1 polymer ?
#
loop_
_entity_poly.entity_id
_entity_poly.type
_entity_poly.pdbx_seq_one_letter_code
_entity_poly.pdbx_strand_id
1 'polypeptide(L)'
;MIASWKIACLGAALALCTSVLPASAQRIVPAGYDTYYFSGTTADPINPALPPGAPGRMGDTVQQADNILNKLQAMLTKNGLTFGDVFAAHVFLVGDPAKGDQIDFAGLNSEWAKRFGTPEQPNRPSRAAFQVKLPTPGALVEIELVAAKKAN
;
A
#
# COMPACT_ATOMS: atom_id res chain seq x y z
N MET A 1 -60.84 -21.85 38.00
CA MET A 1 -60.03 -22.19 36.82
C MET A 1 -59.41 -20.88 36.29
N ILE A 2 -58.18 -20.65 36.62
CA ILE A 2 -57.46 -19.39 36.24
C ILE A 2 -56.46 -19.80 35.15
N ALA A 3 -56.67 -19.29 33.92
CA ALA A 3 -55.79 -19.52 32.79
C ALA A 3 -54.56 -18.58 32.87
N SER A 4 -53.37 -19.17 32.97
CA SER A 4 -52.09 -18.49 32.98
C SER A 4 -51.64 -18.21 31.52
N TRP A 5 -51.56 -16.94 31.14
CA TRP A 5 -50.99 -16.53 29.86
C TRP A 5 -49.48 -16.32 30.03
N LYS A 6 -48.73 -17.18 29.37
CA LYS A 6 -47.28 -17.02 29.21
C LYS A 6 -47.01 -16.01 28.09
N ILE A 7 -46.45 -14.85 28.46
CA ILE A 7 -45.95 -13.86 27.53
C ILE A 7 -44.59 -14.36 27.05
N ALA A 8 -44.47 -14.74 25.77
CA ALA A 8 -43.20 -15.05 25.13
C ALA A 8 -42.56 -13.72 24.69
N CYS A 9 -41.49 -13.33 25.37
CA CYS A 9 -40.64 -12.24 24.88
C CYS A 9 -39.84 -12.69 23.67
N LEU A 10 -40.22 -12.26 22.46
CA LEU A 10 -39.38 -12.35 21.28
C LEU A 10 -38.26 -11.31 21.40
N GLY A 11 -37.08 -11.76 21.72
CA GLY A 11 -35.87 -10.94 21.63
C GLY A 11 -35.50 -10.69 20.16
N ALA A 12 -35.78 -9.49 19.66
CA ALA A 12 -35.28 -9.06 18.38
C ALA A 12 -33.77 -8.80 18.50
N ALA A 13 -32.97 -9.70 17.96
CA ALA A 13 -31.53 -9.46 17.77
C ALA A 13 -31.37 -8.37 16.71
N LEU A 14 -31.01 -7.15 17.12
CA LEU A 14 -30.55 -6.11 16.20
C LEU A 14 -29.21 -6.58 15.63
N ALA A 15 -29.22 -7.12 14.39
CA ALA A 15 -28.03 -7.30 13.61
C ALA A 15 -27.51 -5.89 13.25
N LEU A 16 -26.45 -5.43 13.93
CA LEU A 16 -25.67 -4.28 13.46
C LEU A 16 -25.05 -4.66 12.12
N CYS A 17 -25.73 -4.28 11.05
CA CYS A 17 -25.16 -4.30 9.71
C CYS A 17 -24.13 -3.17 9.67
N THR A 18 -22.87 -3.47 10.00
CA THR A 18 -21.77 -2.54 9.74
C THR A 18 -21.61 -2.46 8.22
N SER A 19 -22.26 -1.46 7.63
CA SER A 19 -22.03 -1.11 6.23
C SER A 19 -20.56 -0.74 6.09
N VAL A 20 -19.77 -1.66 5.56
CA VAL A 20 -18.43 -1.34 5.07
C VAL A 20 -18.65 -0.38 3.90
N LEU A 21 -18.52 0.91 4.16
CA LEU A 21 -18.54 1.90 3.09
C LEU A 21 -17.43 1.51 2.10
N PRO A 22 -17.72 1.47 0.79
CA PRO A 22 -16.69 1.21 -0.19
C PRO A 22 -15.58 2.25 0.01
N ALA A 23 -14.33 1.78 0.01
CA ALA A 23 -13.19 2.68 0.09
C ALA A 23 -13.35 3.75 -1.00
N SER A 24 -13.54 5.01 -0.61
CA SER A 24 -13.71 6.10 -1.56
C SER A 24 -12.45 6.13 -2.44
N ALA A 25 -12.63 6.02 -3.75
CA ALA A 25 -11.53 6.16 -4.71
C ALA A 25 -10.97 7.60 -4.75
N GLN A 26 -11.66 8.54 -4.07
CA GLN A 26 -11.27 9.95 -4.00
C GLN A 26 -10.67 10.26 -2.62
N ARG A 27 -9.54 10.96 -2.62
CA ARG A 27 -8.89 11.48 -1.42
C ARG A 27 -8.77 12.99 -1.54
N ILE A 28 -9.06 13.69 -0.48
CA ILE A 28 -8.96 15.15 -0.40
C ILE A 28 -7.97 15.50 0.71
N VAL A 29 -6.97 16.32 0.39
CA VAL A 29 -6.10 16.94 1.40
C VAL A 29 -6.83 18.15 1.97
N PRO A 30 -7.13 18.19 3.28
CA PRO A 30 -7.82 19.32 3.87
C PRO A 30 -6.99 20.61 3.79
N ALA A 31 -7.65 21.76 3.83
CA ALA A 31 -6.97 23.03 3.99
C ALA A 31 -6.13 23.05 5.29
N GLY A 32 -4.96 23.70 5.25
CA GLY A 32 -4.05 23.77 6.41
C GLY A 32 -3.20 22.50 6.60
N TYR A 33 -3.08 21.68 5.59
CA TYR A 33 -2.13 20.56 5.57
C TYR A 33 -0.95 20.88 4.65
N ASP A 34 0.25 20.58 5.10
CA ASP A 34 1.45 20.54 4.26
C ASP A 34 1.45 19.25 3.44
N THR A 35 1.85 19.34 2.18
CA THR A 35 1.94 18.21 1.27
C THR A 35 3.39 17.87 0.97
N TYR A 36 3.74 16.61 1.12
CA TYR A 36 5.08 16.05 0.93
C TYR A 36 5.07 15.14 -0.30
N TYR A 37 5.94 15.42 -1.25
CA TYR A 37 6.13 14.63 -2.46
C TYR A 37 7.43 13.83 -2.31
N PHE A 38 7.33 12.50 -2.36
CA PHE A 38 8.46 11.59 -2.34
C PHE A 38 8.67 11.07 -3.76
N SER A 39 9.83 11.40 -4.32
CA SER A 39 10.23 10.99 -5.67
C SER A 39 10.30 9.46 -5.81
N GLY A 40 10.27 8.99 -7.06
CA GLY A 40 10.38 7.58 -7.39
C GLY A 40 11.56 6.91 -6.71
N THR A 41 11.27 5.82 -6.02
CA THR A 41 12.23 5.03 -5.26
C THR A 41 12.27 3.63 -5.83
N THR A 42 13.45 3.15 -6.23
CA THR A 42 13.72 1.78 -6.63
C THR A 42 14.45 1.01 -5.52
N ALA A 43 14.44 -0.31 -5.61
CA ALA A 43 15.11 -1.17 -4.64
C ALA A 43 16.64 -1.08 -4.74
N ASP A 44 17.30 -1.35 -3.62
CA ASP A 44 18.74 -1.60 -3.61
C ASP A 44 19.02 -3.06 -4.04
N PRO A 45 20.18 -3.34 -4.64
CA PRO A 45 20.54 -4.69 -5.01
C PRO A 45 20.62 -5.63 -3.81
N ILE A 46 19.97 -6.80 -3.89
CA ILE A 46 20.13 -7.87 -2.88
C ILE A 46 21.49 -8.59 -3.03
N ASN A 47 22.05 -8.62 -4.25
CA ASN A 47 23.36 -9.18 -4.56
C ASN A 47 24.27 -8.12 -5.20
N PRO A 48 24.81 -7.16 -4.43
CA PRO A 48 25.57 -6.02 -4.98
C PRO A 48 26.87 -6.43 -5.67
N ALA A 49 27.41 -7.64 -5.40
CA ALA A 49 28.59 -8.17 -6.06
C ALA A 49 28.35 -8.55 -7.53
N LEU A 50 27.11 -8.79 -7.95
CA LEU A 50 26.77 -9.05 -9.33
C LEU A 50 26.77 -7.75 -10.15
N PRO A 51 27.16 -7.78 -11.43
CA PRO A 51 27.16 -6.59 -12.27
C PRO A 51 25.72 -6.05 -12.51
N PRO A 52 25.56 -4.74 -12.79
CA PRO A 52 24.26 -4.16 -13.12
C PRO A 52 23.54 -4.93 -14.22
N GLY A 53 22.26 -5.23 -14.02
CA GLY A 53 21.42 -5.99 -14.96
C GLY A 53 21.60 -7.50 -14.92
N ALA A 54 22.55 -8.03 -14.15
CA ALA A 54 22.70 -9.48 -14.02
C ALA A 54 21.46 -10.11 -13.35
N PRO A 55 21.03 -11.30 -13.83
CA PRO A 55 19.94 -12.04 -13.18
C PRO A 55 20.21 -12.25 -11.69
N GLY A 56 19.20 -12.07 -10.86
CA GLY A 56 19.29 -12.23 -9.40
C GLY A 56 19.98 -11.08 -8.65
N ARG A 57 20.50 -10.04 -9.33
CA ARG A 57 21.09 -8.88 -8.66
C ARG A 57 20.06 -8.13 -7.82
N MET A 58 18.90 -7.82 -8.38
CA MET A 58 17.89 -6.97 -7.77
C MET A 58 16.82 -7.76 -7.00
N GLY A 59 16.78 -9.09 -7.18
CA GLY A 59 15.70 -9.91 -6.67
C GLY A 59 14.42 -9.82 -7.51
N ASP A 60 13.37 -10.45 -7.01
CA ASP A 60 12.05 -10.47 -7.64
C ASP A 60 11.19 -9.25 -7.21
N THR A 61 9.98 -9.17 -7.74
CA THR A 61 9.04 -8.08 -7.44
C THR A 61 8.70 -7.98 -5.95
N VAL A 62 8.56 -9.11 -5.25
CA VAL A 62 8.24 -9.14 -3.81
C VAL A 62 9.39 -8.54 -3.00
N GLN A 63 10.62 -8.99 -3.26
CA GLN A 63 11.82 -8.51 -2.58
C GLN A 63 12.08 -7.03 -2.86
N GLN A 64 11.89 -6.59 -4.11
CA GLN A 64 12.03 -5.18 -4.47
C GLN A 64 10.96 -4.32 -3.82
N ALA A 65 9.69 -4.73 -3.83
CA ALA A 65 8.60 -4.00 -3.20
C ALA A 65 8.81 -3.85 -1.69
N ASP A 66 9.22 -4.91 -0.99
CA ASP A 66 9.53 -4.84 0.44
C ASP A 66 10.68 -3.85 0.73
N ASN A 67 11.79 -3.96 -0.02
CA ASN A 67 12.93 -3.04 0.14
C ASN A 67 12.52 -1.57 -0.08
N ILE A 68 11.77 -1.29 -1.15
CA ILE A 68 11.29 0.07 -1.45
C ILE A 68 10.39 0.60 -0.34
N LEU A 69 9.43 -0.20 0.14
CA LEU A 69 8.50 0.23 1.19
C LEU A 69 9.25 0.49 2.51
N ASN A 70 10.28 -0.28 2.83
CA ASN A 70 11.14 -0.02 3.99
C ASN A 70 11.93 1.30 3.84
N LYS A 71 12.46 1.60 2.65
CA LYS A 71 13.13 2.88 2.34
C LYS A 71 12.15 4.05 2.48
N LEU A 72 10.97 3.93 1.90
CA LEU A 72 9.92 4.95 1.98
C LEU A 72 9.46 5.17 3.42
N GLN A 73 9.34 4.12 4.23
CA GLN A 73 9.04 4.23 5.66
C GLN A 73 10.11 5.06 6.40
N ALA A 74 11.39 4.81 6.13
CA ALA A 74 12.46 5.59 6.71
C ALA A 74 12.42 7.07 6.27
N MET A 75 12.11 7.34 5.00
CA MET A 75 11.95 8.69 4.47
C MET A 75 10.75 9.42 5.11
N LEU A 76 9.61 8.75 5.26
CA LEU A 76 8.43 9.27 5.96
C LEU A 76 8.78 9.62 7.41
N THR A 77 9.39 8.68 8.14
CA THR A 77 9.78 8.85 9.55
C THR A 77 10.73 10.03 9.74
N LYS A 78 11.70 10.23 8.84
CA LYS A 78 12.63 11.38 8.87
C LYS A 78 11.89 12.72 8.79
N ASN A 79 10.71 12.75 8.16
CA ASN A 79 9.87 13.94 8.06
C ASN A 79 8.73 13.97 9.12
N GLY A 80 8.78 13.09 10.12
CA GLY A 80 7.74 12.98 11.14
C GLY A 80 6.41 12.47 10.61
N LEU A 81 6.43 11.70 9.52
CA LEU A 81 5.27 11.10 8.84
C LEU A 81 5.28 9.58 9.00
N THR A 82 4.13 8.99 8.74
CA THR A 82 3.89 7.54 8.71
C THR A 82 3.16 7.13 7.44
N PHE A 83 2.97 5.85 7.20
CA PHE A 83 2.08 5.39 6.12
C PHE A 83 0.61 5.84 6.32
N GLY A 84 0.22 6.19 7.55
CA GLY A 84 -1.08 6.77 7.84
C GLY A 84 -1.30 8.15 7.19
N ASP A 85 -0.23 8.88 6.94
CA ASP A 85 -0.25 10.23 6.35
C ASP A 85 -0.21 10.18 4.80
N VAL A 86 0.03 9.02 4.19
CA VAL A 86 0.06 8.86 2.73
C VAL A 86 -1.35 8.90 2.16
N PHE A 87 -1.59 9.77 1.19
CA PHE A 87 -2.90 9.87 0.56
C PHE A 87 -2.91 9.48 -0.93
N ALA A 88 -1.75 9.49 -1.59
CA ALA A 88 -1.63 9.03 -2.97
C ALA A 88 -0.32 8.27 -3.20
N ALA A 89 -0.34 7.34 -4.15
CA ALA A 89 0.83 6.60 -4.60
C ALA A 89 0.75 6.29 -6.10
N HIS A 90 1.88 6.37 -6.78
CA HIS A 90 2.08 5.82 -8.11
C HIS A 90 3.07 4.65 -8.02
N VAL A 91 2.72 3.54 -8.64
CA VAL A 91 3.57 2.36 -8.69
C VAL A 91 3.85 2.02 -10.14
N PHE A 92 5.12 1.98 -10.47
CA PHE A 92 5.62 1.64 -11.79
C PHE A 92 6.17 0.22 -11.75
N LEU A 93 5.67 -0.65 -12.63
CA LEU A 93 6.02 -2.07 -12.68
C LEU A 93 6.64 -2.40 -14.03
N VAL A 94 7.71 -3.17 -14.00
CA VAL A 94 8.32 -3.75 -15.19
C VAL A 94 7.94 -5.22 -15.26
N GLY A 95 7.74 -5.73 -16.47
CA GLY A 95 7.51 -7.16 -16.67
C GLY A 95 8.70 -7.98 -16.15
N ASP A 96 8.40 -9.00 -15.34
CA ASP A 96 9.41 -9.89 -14.79
C ASP A 96 9.79 -10.96 -15.83
N PRO A 97 11.05 -11.02 -16.29
CA PRO A 97 11.48 -12.06 -17.23
C PRO A 97 11.25 -13.48 -16.70
N ALA A 98 11.32 -13.69 -15.39
CA ALA A 98 11.03 -14.99 -14.78
C ALA A 98 9.53 -15.36 -14.84
N LYS A 99 8.66 -14.40 -15.17
CA LYS A 99 7.20 -14.56 -15.30
C LYS A 99 6.73 -14.30 -16.75
N GLY A 100 7.61 -14.50 -17.74
CA GLY A 100 7.29 -14.30 -19.16
C GLY A 100 7.00 -12.83 -19.50
N ASP A 101 7.75 -11.92 -18.91
CA ASP A 101 7.63 -10.47 -19.09
C ASP A 101 6.26 -9.89 -18.64
N GLN A 102 5.54 -10.62 -17.80
CA GLN A 102 4.34 -10.12 -17.16
C GLN A 102 4.68 -9.39 -15.83
N ILE A 103 3.93 -8.34 -15.54
CA ILE A 103 4.06 -7.68 -14.23
C ILE A 103 3.60 -8.61 -13.11
N ASP A 104 4.33 -8.67 -12.01
CA ASP A 104 3.91 -9.40 -10.81
C ASP A 104 3.07 -8.51 -9.88
N PHE A 105 1.84 -8.23 -10.31
CA PHE A 105 0.92 -7.41 -9.53
C PHE A 105 0.52 -8.07 -8.20
N ALA A 106 0.47 -9.39 -8.15
CA ALA A 106 0.17 -10.14 -6.93
C ALA A 106 1.30 -10.02 -5.91
N GLY A 107 2.57 -10.14 -6.36
CA GLY A 107 3.75 -9.95 -5.52
C GLY A 107 3.83 -8.53 -4.94
N LEU A 108 3.59 -7.50 -5.76
CA LEU A 108 3.46 -6.12 -5.28
C LEU A 108 2.38 -6.01 -4.19
N ASN A 109 1.19 -6.53 -4.45
CA ASN A 109 0.06 -6.41 -3.52
C ASN A 109 0.28 -7.13 -2.20
N SER A 110 1.03 -8.24 -2.18
CA SER A 110 1.38 -8.95 -0.95
C SER A 110 2.19 -8.07 0.01
N GLU A 111 3.14 -7.30 -0.51
CA GLU A 111 3.96 -6.39 0.30
C GLU A 111 3.19 -5.10 0.66
N TRP A 112 2.40 -4.58 -0.27
CA TRP A 112 1.56 -3.42 -0.05
C TRP A 112 0.57 -3.63 1.11
N ALA A 113 -0.09 -4.79 1.15
CA ALA A 113 -1.07 -5.14 2.18
C ALA A 113 -0.48 -5.23 3.60
N LYS A 114 0.84 -5.41 3.73
CA LYS A 114 1.53 -5.38 5.03
C LYS A 114 1.69 -3.96 5.58
N ARG A 115 1.52 -2.93 4.77
CA ARG A 115 1.77 -1.51 5.10
C ARG A 115 0.51 -0.65 5.08
N PHE A 116 -0.51 -1.04 4.30
CA PHE A 116 -1.72 -0.25 4.09
C PHE A 116 -2.98 -1.10 4.27
N GLY A 117 -3.92 -0.58 5.04
CA GLY A 117 -5.20 -1.23 5.30
C GLY A 117 -5.13 -2.37 6.29
N THR A 118 -4.10 -2.38 7.16
CA THR A 118 -4.00 -3.29 8.31
C THR A 118 -4.85 -2.77 9.48
N PRO A 119 -5.16 -3.59 10.50
CA PRO A 119 -5.83 -3.10 11.71
C PRO A 119 -5.09 -1.96 12.40
N GLU A 120 -3.75 -2.00 12.42
CA GLU A 120 -2.89 -1.01 13.05
C GLU A 120 -2.70 0.24 12.19
N GLN A 121 -2.76 0.08 10.86
CA GLN A 121 -2.66 1.17 9.89
C GLN A 121 -3.78 1.03 8.84
N PRO A 122 -5.02 1.49 9.15
CA PRO A 122 -6.19 1.27 8.29
C PRO A 122 -6.23 2.17 7.05
N ASN A 123 -5.36 3.17 6.95
CA ASN A 123 -5.32 4.07 5.80
C ASN A 123 -5.04 3.30 4.49
N ARG A 124 -5.79 3.66 3.45
CA ARG A 124 -5.63 3.15 2.07
C ARG A 124 -5.48 4.35 1.15
N PRO A 125 -4.28 4.68 0.68
CA PRO A 125 -4.11 5.80 -0.24
C PRO A 125 -4.78 5.52 -1.59
N SER A 126 -5.11 6.59 -2.32
CA SER A 126 -5.40 6.46 -3.75
C SER A 126 -4.16 5.91 -4.44
N ARG A 127 -4.27 4.83 -5.23
CA ARG A 127 -3.12 4.20 -5.87
C ARG A 127 -3.40 3.90 -7.34
N ALA A 128 -2.48 4.30 -8.22
CA ALA A 128 -2.41 3.84 -9.59
C ALA A 128 -1.16 2.97 -9.78
N ALA A 129 -1.28 1.92 -10.58
CA ALA A 129 -0.16 1.05 -10.96
C ALA A 129 -0.10 0.93 -12.48
N PHE A 130 1.11 1.08 -13.03
CA PHE A 130 1.36 1.14 -14.47
C PHE A 130 2.45 0.16 -14.87
N GLN A 131 2.30 -0.50 -16.01
CA GLN A 131 3.41 -1.20 -16.64
C GLN A 131 4.25 -0.19 -17.42
N VAL A 132 5.57 -0.22 -17.17
CA VAL A 132 6.53 0.74 -17.74
C VAL A 132 7.85 0.05 -18.09
N LYS A 133 8.80 0.84 -18.59
CA LYS A 133 10.23 0.52 -18.60
C LYS A 133 10.95 1.47 -17.65
N LEU A 134 11.80 0.95 -16.78
CA LEU A 134 12.60 1.73 -15.85
C LEU A 134 14.05 1.84 -16.35
N PRO A 135 14.73 2.96 -16.09
CA PRO A 135 16.12 3.16 -16.51
C PRO A 135 17.12 2.32 -15.71
N THR A 136 16.76 1.91 -14.49
CA THR A 136 17.62 1.12 -13.60
C THR A 136 17.62 -0.34 -14.05
N PRO A 137 18.77 -0.92 -14.48
CA PRO A 137 18.83 -2.30 -14.92
C PRO A 137 18.40 -3.30 -13.84
N GLY A 138 17.42 -4.15 -14.16
CA GLY A 138 16.87 -5.16 -13.24
C GLY A 138 15.85 -4.63 -12.25
N ALA A 139 15.51 -3.33 -12.26
CA ALA A 139 14.41 -2.81 -11.49
C ALA A 139 13.07 -3.31 -12.05
N LEU A 140 12.27 -3.92 -11.20
CA LEU A 140 10.92 -4.41 -11.50
C LEU A 140 9.84 -3.50 -10.88
N VAL A 141 10.22 -2.69 -9.89
CA VAL A 141 9.30 -1.82 -9.15
C VAL A 141 9.95 -0.46 -8.90
N GLU A 142 9.15 0.60 -9.05
CA GLU A 142 9.43 1.94 -8.54
C GLU A 142 8.14 2.48 -7.89
N ILE A 143 8.27 3.21 -6.77
CA ILE A 143 7.12 3.75 -6.05
C ILE A 143 7.36 5.23 -5.73
N GLU A 144 6.37 6.06 -6.06
CA GLU A 144 6.23 7.44 -5.60
C GLU A 144 5.13 7.53 -4.55
N LEU A 145 5.32 8.37 -3.54
CA LEU A 145 4.30 8.64 -2.54
C LEU A 145 4.02 10.14 -2.44
N VAL A 146 2.78 10.46 -2.15
CA VAL A 146 2.37 11.79 -1.71
C VAL A 146 1.72 11.65 -0.34
N ALA A 147 2.25 12.36 0.65
CA ALA A 147 1.73 12.37 2.02
C ALA A 147 1.26 13.77 2.40
N ALA A 148 0.36 13.86 3.36
CA ALA A 148 -0.10 15.14 3.88
C ALA A 148 -0.26 15.08 5.40
N LYS A 149 0.18 16.14 6.08
CA LYS A 149 0.08 16.29 7.52
C LYS A 149 -0.37 17.70 7.88
N LYS A 150 -1.19 17.84 8.92
CA LYS A 150 -1.62 19.16 9.40
C LYS A 150 -0.38 20.01 9.69
N ALA A 151 -0.37 21.23 9.14
CA ALA A 151 0.66 22.22 9.43
C ALA A 151 0.65 22.57 10.93
N ASN A 152 1.83 22.80 11.50
CA ASN A 152 1.96 23.19 12.91
C ASN A 152 1.52 24.63 13.13
#